data_b21266b5dbe8a8ef5066296f1d3e9a0d
#
_entry.id   b21266b5dbe8a8ef5066296f1d3e9a0d
#
_cell.length_a   1.000
_cell.length_b   1.000
_cell.length_c   1.000
_cell.angle_alpha   90.00
_cell.angle_beta   90.00
_cell.angle_gamma   90.00
#
_symmetry.space_group_name_H-M   'P 1'
#
loop_
_entity.id
_entity.type
_entity.pdbx_description
1 polymer ?
#
loop_
_entity_poly.entity_id
_entity_poly.type
_entity_poly.pdbx_seq_one_letter_code
_entity_poly.pdbx_strand_id
1 'polypeptide(L)'
;MPKNGLNVSLNSYDDIFSTEETRQEEQREQIQQIPIDELYPFKDHPFKVLDDEAMQRTVESIKQLGVTNPLIARPRPDGGYEIISGHRRQHAAQLARLKTLPVIVRDMSDDAAVLLMVDSNLQREQILPSERAFAYKMKLDALKRQGARSDLTSSQVGMKLQALDIVGQEAGDSRNQVHRFIRLTNLIPELLDMVDEKKISFNPAVELSYLDEAQQRDFLEAMDGTQNAPSVSQAQQLKKMAQCGEFTYEKAFDILGQEKKSEQDTVTIKNDILRKYFPRSYTPRQMEDVIIKLLEQWQRRQQRQNER
;
A
#
# COMPACT_ATOMS: atom_id res chain seq x y z
N MET A 1 41.70 0.43 -62.00
CA MET A 1 40.31 0.76 -61.59
C MET A 1 39.78 -0.44 -60.77
N PRO A 2 39.52 -0.30 -59.47
CA PRO A 2 38.94 -1.36 -58.66
C PRO A 2 37.40 -1.27 -58.81
N LYS A 3 36.77 -2.43 -59.05
CA LYS A 3 35.30 -2.57 -59.06
C LYS A 3 34.81 -2.63 -57.61
N ASN A 4 33.98 -1.64 -57.21
CA ASN A 4 33.20 -1.68 -55.99
C ASN A 4 32.13 -2.74 -56.12
N GLY A 5 32.29 -3.86 -55.45
CA GLY A 5 31.22 -4.84 -55.19
C GLY A 5 30.30 -4.32 -54.05
N LEU A 6 29.05 -4.01 -54.38
CA LEU A 6 28.00 -3.77 -53.41
C LEU A 6 27.75 -5.10 -52.64
N ASN A 7 28.16 -5.14 -51.36
CA ASN A 7 27.73 -6.18 -50.42
C ASN A 7 26.27 -5.89 -50.03
N VAL A 8 25.36 -6.47 -50.77
CA VAL A 8 23.95 -6.58 -50.37
C VAL A 8 23.88 -7.81 -49.46
N SER A 9 23.76 -7.60 -48.17
CA SER A 9 23.33 -8.66 -47.23
C SER A 9 21.88 -8.99 -47.55
N LEU A 10 21.67 -10.14 -48.16
CA LEU A 10 20.33 -10.72 -48.36
C LEU A 10 19.81 -11.02 -46.95
N ASN A 11 18.77 -10.33 -46.53
CA ASN A 11 17.98 -10.66 -45.36
C ASN A 11 17.44 -12.10 -45.55
N SER A 12 17.39 -12.85 -44.46
CA SER A 12 16.93 -14.22 -44.43
C SER A 12 15.61 -14.39 -45.21
N TYR A 13 15.44 -15.47 -45.92
CA TYR A 13 14.24 -15.80 -46.72
C TYR A 13 12.96 -15.68 -45.86
N ASP A 14 13.04 -15.90 -44.57
CA ASP A 14 11.94 -15.81 -43.62
C ASP A 14 11.38 -14.37 -43.44
N ASP A 15 12.22 -13.32 -43.58
CA ASP A 15 11.80 -11.91 -43.46
C ASP A 15 10.93 -11.43 -44.65
N ILE A 16 10.99 -12.11 -45.78
CA ILE A 16 10.27 -11.69 -47.03
C ILE A 16 8.87 -12.32 -47.10
N PHE A 17 8.63 -13.40 -46.39
CA PHE A 17 7.35 -14.16 -46.46
C PHE A 17 6.52 -14.11 -45.17
N SER A 18 6.96 -13.41 -44.14
CA SER A 18 6.13 -13.15 -42.94
C SER A 18 5.06 -12.14 -43.31
N THR A 19 3.82 -12.56 -43.35
CA THR A 19 2.66 -11.67 -43.50
C THR A 19 2.46 -10.90 -42.17
N GLU A 20 1.78 -9.75 -42.21
CA GLU A 20 1.43 -9.00 -41.00
C GLU A 20 0.64 -9.88 -40.01
N GLU A 21 -0.14 -10.82 -40.50
CA GLU A 21 -0.87 -11.81 -39.70
C GLU A 21 0.09 -12.75 -38.94
N THR A 22 1.16 -13.23 -39.60
CA THR A 22 2.17 -14.11 -38.98
C THR A 22 2.96 -13.35 -37.90
N ARG A 23 3.29 -12.05 -38.14
CA ARG A 23 3.94 -11.19 -37.13
C ARG A 23 3.01 -10.87 -35.97
N GLN A 24 1.71 -10.74 -36.21
CA GLN A 24 0.70 -10.55 -35.15
C GLN A 24 0.45 -11.86 -34.39
N GLU A 25 0.57 -13.01 -35.01
CA GLU A 25 0.49 -14.32 -34.35
C GLU A 25 1.73 -14.61 -33.50
N GLU A 26 2.92 -14.24 -33.94
CA GLU A 26 4.15 -14.33 -33.16
C GLU A 26 4.15 -13.34 -31.97
N GLN A 27 3.45 -12.21 -32.08
CA GLN A 27 3.23 -11.27 -30.99
C GLN A 27 2.08 -11.68 -30.06
N ARG A 28 1.24 -12.67 -30.42
CA ARG A 28 0.21 -13.23 -29.52
C ARG A 28 0.91 -13.96 -28.38
N GLU A 29 0.63 -13.52 -27.19
CA GLU A 29 1.10 -14.13 -25.96
C GLU A 29 0.71 -15.62 -25.93
N GLN A 30 1.69 -16.50 -26.11
CA GLN A 30 1.47 -17.94 -26.09
C GLN A 30 1.44 -18.43 -24.64
N ILE A 31 0.38 -19.17 -24.29
CA ILE A 31 0.29 -19.86 -23.01
C ILE A 31 1.14 -21.13 -23.07
N GLN A 32 2.15 -21.21 -22.22
CA GLN A 32 3.05 -22.35 -22.09
C GLN A 32 2.73 -23.15 -20.83
N GLN A 33 2.85 -24.47 -20.88
CA GLN A 33 2.73 -25.33 -19.70
C GLN A 33 4.12 -25.48 -19.07
N ILE A 34 4.36 -24.75 -17.96
CA ILE A 34 5.65 -24.72 -17.29
C ILE A 34 5.59 -25.57 -16.01
N PRO A 35 6.62 -26.42 -15.76
CA PRO A 35 6.74 -27.16 -14.50
C PRO A 35 6.72 -26.22 -13.29
N ILE A 36 6.03 -26.62 -12.23
CA ILE A 36 5.93 -25.78 -11.01
C ILE A 36 7.31 -25.55 -10.38
N ASP A 37 8.20 -26.51 -10.50
CA ASP A 37 9.56 -26.45 -9.94
C ASP A 37 10.46 -25.41 -10.65
N GLU A 38 10.07 -24.97 -11.86
CA GLU A 38 10.75 -23.92 -12.61
C GLU A 38 10.15 -22.52 -12.37
N LEU A 39 9.10 -22.42 -11.54
CA LEU A 39 8.41 -21.18 -11.21
C LEU A 39 8.85 -20.66 -9.85
N TYR A 40 9.55 -19.54 -9.84
CA TYR A 40 10.08 -18.91 -8.63
C TYR A 40 9.26 -17.67 -8.24
N PRO A 41 9.07 -17.40 -6.96
CA PRO A 41 8.37 -16.20 -6.51
C PRO A 41 9.15 -14.94 -6.88
N PHE A 42 8.43 -13.83 -7.06
CA PHE A 42 9.04 -12.51 -7.26
C PHE A 42 9.88 -12.12 -6.04
N LYS A 43 11.07 -11.59 -6.30
CA LYS A 43 11.96 -11.12 -5.24
C LYS A 43 11.30 -9.97 -4.46
N ASP A 44 11.33 -10.06 -3.12
CA ASP A 44 10.76 -9.05 -2.22
C ASP A 44 9.26 -8.77 -2.47
N HIS A 45 8.49 -9.81 -2.84
CA HIS A 45 7.05 -9.70 -3.10
C HIS A 45 6.30 -9.20 -1.86
N PRO A 46 5.64 -8.02 -1.91
CA PRO A 46 5.07 -7.41 -0.72
C PRO A 46 3.76 -8.04 -0.25
N PHE A 47 3.05 -8.75 -1.14
CA PHE A 47 1.74 -9.30 -0.85
C PHE A 47 1.83 -10.70 -0.27
N LYS A 48 1.31 -10.88 0.93
CA LYS A 48 1.31 -12.17 1.65
C LYS A 48 0.35 -13.17 0.97
N VAL A 49 0.77 -14.42 0.84
CA VAL A 49 -0.09 -15.52 0.43
C VAL A 49 -0.52 -16.24 1.70
N LEU A 50 -1.79 -16.10 2.07
CA LEU A 50 -2.35 -16.67 3.30
C LEU A 50 -3.11 -17.96 2.98
N ASP A 51 -2.97 -18.96 3.87
CA ASP A 51 -3.71 -20.23 3.83
C ASP A 51 -5.07 -20.07 4.53
N ASP A 52 -5.88 -19.13 4.02
CA ASP A 52 -7.21 -18.82 4.51
C ASP A 52 -8.30 -19.70 3.82
N GLU A 53 -9.54 -19.53 4.24
CA GLU A 53 -10.69 -20.23 3.64
C GLU A 53 -10.85 -19.90 2.14
N ALA A 54 -10.49 -18.69 1.72
CA ALA A 54 -10.49 -18.30 0.31
C ALA A 54 -9.41 -19.06 -0.49
N MET A 55 -8.27 -19.37 0.13
CA MET A 55 -7.26 -20.24 -0.47
C MET A 55 -7.76 -21.66 -0.64
N GLN A 56 -8.45 -22.23 0.36
CA GLN A 56 -9.02 -23.57 0.26
C GLN A 56 -10.02 -23.67 -0.88
N ARG A 57 -10.91 -22.69 -1.03
CA ARG A 57 -11.84 -22.60 -2.18
C ARG A 57 -11.11 -22.54 -3.52
N THR A 58 -9.99 -21.80 -3.57
CA THR A 58 -9.16 -21.73 -4.78
C THR A 58 -8.52 -23.08 -5.09
N VAL A 59 -8.03 -23.80 -4.09
CA VAL A 59 -7.47 -25.16 -4.24
C VAL A 59 -8.52 -26.14 -4.78
N GLU A 60 -9.75 -26.11 -4.24
CA GLU A 60 -10.84 -26.97 -4.70
C GLU A 60 -11.23 -26.68 -6.15
N SER A 61 -11.34 -25.39 -6.50
CA SER A 61 -11.60 -24.96 -7.88
C SER A 61 -10.51 -25.45 -8.84
N ILE A 62 -9.24 -25.31 -8.44
CA ILE A 62 -8.09 -25.76 -9.25
C ILE A 62 -8.08 -27.30 -9.41
N LYS A 63 -8.47 -28.05 -8.38
CA LYS A 63 -8.59 -29.53 -8.49
C LYS A 63 -9.68 -29.97 -9.49
N GLN A 64 -10.77 -29.20 -9.59
CA GLN A 64 -11.89 -29.55 -10.45
C GLN A 64 -11.71 -29.06 -11.88
N LEU A 65 -11.25 -27.83 -12.07
CA LEU A 65 -11.24 -27.12 -13.36
C LEU A 65 -9.82 -26.85 -13.90
N GLY A 66 -8.78 -27.13 -13.11
CA GLY A 66 -7.43 -26.69 -13.41
C GLY A 66 -7.27 -25.17 -13.19
N VAL A 67 -6.13 -24.64 -13.61
CA VAL A 67 -5.87 -23.18 -13.58
C VAL A 67 -6.41 -22.56 -14.86
N THR A 68 -7.57 -21.93 -14.79
CA THR A 68 -8.26 -21.33 -15.96
C THR A 68 -7.60 -20.03 -16.44
N ASN A 69 -7.10 -19.21 -15.52
CA ASN A 69 -6.40 -17.97 -15.86
C ASN A 69 -4.89 -18.20 -15.75
N PRO A 70 -4.11 -18.02 -16.84
CA PRO A 70 -2.68 -18.24 -16.81
C PRO A 70 -1.96 -17.29 -15.87
N LEU A 71 -0.83 -17.72 -15.33
CA LEU A 71 0.11 -16.86 -14.59
C LEU A 71 0.87 -15.99 -15.58
N ILE A 72 1.46 -14.89 -15.08
CA ILE A 72 2.42 -14.10 -15.85
C ILE A 72 3.77 -14.25 -15.18
N ALA A 73 4.78 -14.62 -15.97
CA ALA A 73 6.16 -14.78 -15.51
C ALA A 73 7.14 -14.21 -16.52
N ARG A 74 8.39 -14.00 -16.09
CA ARG A 74 9.52 -13.62 -16.98
C ARG A 74 10.66 -14.61 -16.84
N PRO A 75 11.52 -14.75 -17.87
CA PRO A 75 12.72 -15.56 -17.77
C PRO A 75 13.68 -15.02 -16.69
N ARG A 76 14.36 -15.92 -15.96
CA ARG A 76 15.42 -15.58 -15.01
C ARG A 76 16.79 -15.79 -15.64
N PRO A 77 17.79 -14.96 -15.31
CA PRO A 77 19.18 -15.17 -15.77
C PRO A 77 19.76 -16.53 -15.36
N ASP A 78 19.37 -17.02 -14.17
CA ASP A 78 19.86 -18.27 -13.57
C ASP A 78 19.04 -19.50 -14.01
N GLY A 79 18.14 -19.35 -14.99
CA GLY A 79 17.21 -20.38 -15.45
C GLY A 79 15.89 -20.39 -14.68
N GLY A 80 14.87 -20.97 -15.33
CA GLY A 80 13.49 -20.94 -14.85
C GLY A 80 12.83 -19.57 -15.02
N TYR A 81 11.70 -19.37 -14.34
CA TYR A 81 10.84 -18.21 -14.55
C TYR A 81 10.47 -17.55 -13.21
N GLU A 82 10.53 -16.23 -13.15
CA GLU A 82 10.06 -15.45 -12.01
C GLU A 82 8.60 -15.04 -12.22
N ILE A 83 7.74 -15.38 -11.28
CA ILE A 83 6.29 -15.08 -11.34
C ILE A 83 6.06 -13.61 -11.04
N ILE A 84 5.41 -12.89 -11.94
CA ILE A 84 5.02 -11.49 -11.77
C ILE A 84 3.58 -11.39 -11.24
N SER A 85 2.67 -12.23 -11.75
CA SER A 85 1.28 -12.27 -11.31
C SER A 85 0.78 -13.69 -11.20
N GLY A 86 0.06 -14.00 -10.12
CA GLY A 86 -0.56 -15.29 -9.90
C GLY A 86 0.03 -16.13 -8.77
N HIS A 87 0.76 -15.55 -7.82
CA HIS A 87 1.35 -16.25 -6.67
C HIS A 87 0.33 -17.09 -5.89
N ARG A 88 -0.89 -16.58 -5.64
CA ARG A 88 -1.96 -17.35 -4.99
C ARG A 88 -2.36 -18.59 -5.80
N ARG A 89 -2.42 -18.45 -7.14
CA ARG A 89 -2.74 -19.60 -8.04
C ARG A 89 -1.62 -20.63 -8.07
N GLN A 90 -0.34 -20.19 -8.07
CA GLN A 90 0.79 -21.09 -7.93
C GLN A 90 0.73 -21.86 -6.61
N HIS A 91 0.54 -21.18 -5.49
CA HIS A 91 0.46 -21.79 -4.17
C HIS A 91 -0.72 -22.80 -4.08
N ALA A 92 -1.90 -22.40 -4.53
CA ALA A 92 -3.06 -23.30 -4.58
C ALA A 92 -2.83 -24.52 -5.49
N ALA A 93 -2.12 -24.35 -6.60
CA ALA A 93 -1.77 -25.46 -7.49
C ALA A 93 -0.74 -26.42 -6.87
N GLN A 94 0.21 -25.90 -6.09
CA GLN A 94 1.13 -26.73 -5.28
C GLN A 94 0.34 -27.57 -4.25
N LEU A 95 -0.60 -26.97 -3.54
CA LEU A 95 -1.49 -27.68 -2.61
C LEU A 95 -2.38 -28.70 -3.33
N ALA A 96 -2.80 -28.41 -4.56
CA ALA A 96 -3.55 -29.33 -5.41
C ALA A 96 -2.67 -30.41 -6.07
N ARG A 97 -1.34 -30.39 -5.90
CA ARG A 97 -0.33 -31.30 -6.45
C ARG A 97 -0.32 -31.33 -7.99
N LEU A 98 -0.57 -30.21 -8.65
CA LEU A 98 -0.37 -30.08 -10.08
C LEU A 98 1.13 -30.10 -10.40
N LYS A 99 1.50 -30.65 -11.58
CA LYS A 99 2.90 -30.71 -12.03
C LYS A 99 3.30 -29.51 -12.89
N THR A 100 2.36 -28.99 -13.65
CA THR A 100 2.56 -27.88 -14.60
C THR A 100 1.48 -26.84 -14.43
N LEU A 101 1.78 -25.59 -14.81
CA LEU A 101 0.85 -24.47 -14.80
C LEU A 101 0.82 -23.76 -16.16
N PRO A 102 -0.34 -23.25 -16.58
CA PRO A 102 -0.42 -22.36 -17.73
C PRO A 102 0.19 -21.00 -17.40
N VAL A 103 1.20 -20.58 -18.13
CA VAL A 103 1.97 -19.37 -17.90
C VAL A 103 2.13 -18.59 -19.21
N ILE A 104 1.93 -17.30 -19.16
CA ILE A 104 2.31 -16.36 -20.21
C ILE A 104 3.70 -15.84 -19.85
N VAL A 105 4.69 -16.16 -20.69
CA VAL A 105 6.05 -15.68 -20.50
C VAL A 105 6.23 -14.37 -21.25
N ARG A 106 6.64 -13.32 -20.52
CA ARG A 106 6.95 -12.01 -21.08
C ARG A 106 8.39 -11.63 -20.73
N ASP A 107 9.14 -11.20 -21.72
CA ASP A 107 10.42 -10.56 -21.47
C ASP A 107 10.18 -9.11 -21.04
N MET A 108 10.64 -8.75 -19.84
CA MET A 108 10.45 -7.41 -19.30
C MET A 108 11.56 -7.03 -18.33
N SER A 109 11.81 -5.73 -18.25
CA SER A 109 12.77 -5.17 -17.29
C SER A 109 12.26 -5.29 -15.83
N ASP A 110 13.18 -5.15 -14.87
CA ASP A 110 12.84 -5.18 -13.44
C ASP A 110 11.78 -4.14 -13.07
N ASP A 111 11.91 -2.91 -13.60
CA ASP A 111 10.95 -1.84 -13.32
C ASP A 111 9.56 -2.15 -13.90
N ALA A 112 9.50 -2.68 -15.13
CA ALA A 112 8.23 -3.10 -15.74
C ALA A 112 7.58 -4.26 -14.96
N ALA A 113 8.37 -5.21 -14.50
CA ALA A 113 7.91 -6.33 -13.68
C ALA A 113 7.34 -5.86 -12.34
N VAL A 114 8.02 -4.91 -11.65
CA VAL A 114 7.51 -4.29 -10.42
C VAL A 114 6.18 -3.58 -10.66
N LEU A 115 6.08 -2.76 -11.71
CA LEU A 115 4.85 -2.04 -12.02
C LEU A 115 3.69 -3.00 -12.27
N LEU A 116 3.89 -4.00 -13.13
CA LEU A 116 2.84 -5.00 -13.44
C LEU A 116 2.42 -5.79 -12.19
N MET A 117 3.38 -6.21 -11.36
CA MET A 117 3.11 -6.94 -10.12
C MET A 117 2.29 -6.08 -9.15
N VAL A 118 2.68 -4.83 -8.92
CA VAL A 118 1.98 -3.93 -8.02
C VAL A 118 0.57 -3.63 -8.53
N ASP A 119 0.42 -3.28 -9.81
CA ASP A 119 -0.88 -2.90 -10.40
C ASP A 119 -1.88 -4.06 -10.36
N SER A 120 -1.42 -5.28 -10.65
CA SER A 120 -2.28 -6.47 -10.57
C SER A 120 -2.77 -6.80 -9.15
N ASN A 121 -2.12 -6.28 -8.11
CA ASN A 121 -2.47 -6.55 -6.72
C ASN A 121 -3.17 -5.36 -6.03
N LEU A 122 -2.92 -4.11 -6.43
CA LEU A 122 -3.57 -2.93 -5.83
C LEU A 122 -5.09 -2.88 -6.09
N GLN A 123 -5.59 -3.66 -7.04
CA GLN A 123 -7.03 -3.75 -7.34
C GLN A 123 -7.78 -4.74 -6.42
N ARG A 124 -7.09 -5.40 -5.47
CA ARG A 124 -7.74 -6.30 -4.51
C ARG A 124 -8.57 -5.52 -3.53
N GLU A 125 -9.74 -6.04 -3.16
CA GLU A 125 -10.64 -5.42 -2.17
C GLU A 125 -10.01 -5.30 -0.77
N GLN A 126 -9.18 -6.26 -0.39
CA GLN A 126 -8.52 -6.30 0.91
C GLN A 126 -7.01 -6.40 0.73
N ILE A 127 -6.32 -5.33 1.09
CA ILE A 127 -4.86 -5.22 1.11
C ILE A 127 -4.45 -4.76 2.50
N LEU A 128 -3.50 -5.45 3.12
CA LEU A 128 -2.98 -5.06 4.42
C LEU A 128 -2.24 -3.72 4.33
N PRO A 129 -2.24 -2.91 5.41
CA PRO A 129 -1.49 -1.65 5.45
C PRO A 129 -0.01 -1.82 5.10
N SER A 130 0.64 -2.88 5.59
CA SER A 130 2.03 -3.21 5.26
C SER A 130 2.22 -3.50 3.77
N GLU A 131 1.37 -4.34 3.19
CA GLU A 131 1.42 -4.68 1.77
C GLU A 131 1.28 -3.44 0.88
N ARG A 132 0.31 -2.57 1.19
CA ARG A 132 0.10 -1.30 0.48
C ARG A 132 1.30 -0.38 0.61
N ALA A 133 1.91 -0.31 1.81
CA ALA A 133 3.09 0.51 2.07
C ALA A 133 4.29 0.10 1.22
N PHE A 134 4.63 -1.19 1.21
CA PHE A 134 5.72 -1.71 0.39
C PHE A 134 5.42 -1.65 -1.11
N ALA A 135 4.19 -1.95 -1.52
CA ALA A 135 3.77 -1.84 -2.91
C ALA A 135 3.94 -0.41 -3.45
N TYR A 136 3.48 0.61 -2.69
CA TYR A 136 3.66 2.01 -3.08
C TYR A 136 5.13 2.42 -3.13
N LYS A 137 5.96 1.96 -2.18
CA LYS A 137 7.40 2.22 -2.18
C LYS A 137 8.06 1.62 -3.42
N MET A 138 7.81 0.34 -3.71
CA MET A 138 8.37 -0.34 -4.88
C MET A 138 7.95 0.34 -6.19
N LYS A 139 6.67 0.68 -6.34
CA LYS A 139 6.14 1.38 -7.52
C LYS A 139 6.77 2.76 -7.69
N LEU A 140 6.84 3.54 -6.60
CA LEU A 140 7.48 4.85 -6.60
C LEU A 140 8.95 4.78 -7.01
N ASP A 141 9.69 3.79 -6.51
CA ASP A 141 11.11 3.62 -6.82
C ASP A 141 11.32 3.14 -8.27
N ALA A 142 10.45 2.28 -8.81
CA ALA A 142 10.47 1.89 -10.22
C ALA A 142 10.19 3.09 -11.15
N LEU A 143 9.17 3.89 -10.86
CA LEU A 143 8.84 5.09 -11.64
C LEU A 143 9.98 6.12 -11.63
N LYS A 144 10.66 6.33 -10.50
CA LYS A 144 11.83 7.22 -10.41
C LYS A 144 12.99 6.72 -11.28
N ARG A 145 13.27 5.40 -11.30
CA ARG A 145 14.32 4.84 -12.15
C ARG A 145 14.01 4.98 -13.63
N GLN A 146 12.74 4.82 -14.03
CA GLN A 146 12.29 5.06 -15.40
C GLN A 146 12.40 6.52 -15.79
N GLY A 147 11.93 7.45 -14.93
CA GLY A 147 12.02 8.89 -15.16
C GLY A 147 13.48 9.38 -15.26
N ALA A 148 14.37 8.86 -14.44
CA ALA A 148 15.79 9.21 -14.49
C ALA A 148 16.49 8.74 -15.78
N ARG A 149 15.97 7.72 -16.47
CA ARG A 149 16.48 7.26 -17.77
C ARG A 149 15.99 8.10 -18.94
N SER A 150 14.80 8.72 -18.81
CA SER A 150 14.15 9.45 -19.89
C SER A 150 14.42 10.95 -19.87
N ASP A 151 14.79 11.55 -18.72
CA ASP A 151 14.88 13.01 -18.55
C ASP A 151 16.17 13.44 -17.84
N LEU A 152 17.13 13.92 -18.62
CA LEU A 152 18.37 14.52 -18.11
C LEU A 152 18.20 15.98 -17.64
N THR A 153 17.02 16.57 -17.78
CA THR A 153 16.78 18.02 -17.59
C THR A 153 15.81 18.37 -16.45
N SER A 154 15.04 17.44 -15.92
CA SER A 154 14.06 17.71 -14.87
C SER A 154 14.66 17.65 -13.46
N SER A 155 14.23 18.58 -12.57
CA SER A 155 14.69 18.54 -11.18
C SER A 155 14.17 17.28 -10.48
N GLN A 156 15.03 16.60 -9.68
CA GLN A 156 14.68 15.39 -8.93
C GLN A 156 13.44 15.55 -8.04
N VAL A 157 13.19 16.77 -7.54
CA VAL A 157 12.01 17.09 -6.71
C VAL A 157 10.72 17.05 -7.54
N GLY A 158 10.74 17.60 -8.77
CA GLY A 158 9.59 17.56 -9.67
C GLY A 158 9.21 16.15 -10.08
N MET A 159 10.17 15.31 -10.45
CA MET A 159 9.95 13.90 -10.78
C MET A 159 9.38 13.09 -9.62
N LYS A 160 9.87 13.32 -8.40
CA LYS A 160 9.32 12.64 -7.20
C LYS A 160 7.87 13.01 -6.92
N LEU A 161 7.51 14.28 -7.12
CA LEU A 161 6.14 14.74 -6.91
C LEU A 161 5.19 14.16 -7.97
N GLN A 162 5.59 14.14 -9.24
CA GLN A 162 4.81 13.51 -10.30
C GLN A 162 4.63 12.02 -10.10
N ALA A 163 5.69 11.29 -9.70
CA ALA A 163 5.60 9.86 -9.44
C ALA A 163 4.63 9.54 -8.29
N LEU A 164 4.61 10.34 -7.22
CA LEU A 164 3.63 10.18 -6.13
C LEU A 164 2.19 10.43 -6.59
N ASP A 165 1.98 11.39 -7.50
CA ASP A 165 0.65 11.66 -8.06
C ASP A 165 0.17 10.52 -8.94
N ILE A 166 1.05 9.94 -9.78
CA ILE A 166 0.74 8.77 -10.61
C ILE A 166 0.32 7.60 -9.73
N VAL A 167 1.15 7.26 -8.71
CA VAL A 167 0.82 6.16 -7.77
C VAL A 167 -0.52 6.39 -7.08
N GLY A 168 -0.81 7.63 -6.67
CA GLY A 168 -2.06 7.97 -6.00
C GLY A 168 -3.27 7.86 -6.92
N GLN A 169 -3.20 8.42 -8.12
CA GLN A 169 -4.31 8.38 -9.08
C GLN A 169 -4.72 6.96 -9.46
N GLU A 170 -3.76 6.08 -9.72
CA GLU A 170 -4.03 4.70 -10.10
C GLU A 170 -4.60 3.86 -8.97
N ALA A 171 -4.26 4.19 -7.72
CA ALA A 171 -4.75 3.50 -6.52
C ALA A 171 -6.00 4.14 -5.91
N GLY A 172 -6.46 5.29 -6.41
CA GLY A 172 -7.56 6.05 -5.84
C GLY A 172 -7.22 6.77 -4.53
N ASP A 173 -5.92 6.93 -4.22
CA ASP A 173 -5.43 7.59 -3.01
C ASP A 173 -4.88 8.99 -3.32
N SER A 174 -4.92 9.90 -2.34
CA SER A 174 -4.24 11.18 -2.46
C SER A 174 -2.72 11.03 -2.33
N ARG A 175 -1.93 11.95 -2.92
CA ARG A 175 -0.47 12.02 -2.74
C ARG A 175 -0.05 11.92 -1.27
N ASN A 176 -0.74 12.63 -0.39
CA ASN A 176 -0.45 12.63 1.04
C ASN A 176 -0.70 11.24 1.66
N GLN A 177 -1.76 10.56 1.22
CA GLN A 177 -2.06 9.22 1.70
C GLN A 177 -1.00 8.22 1.24
N VAL A 178 -0.58 8.27 -0.03
CA VAL A 178 0.55 7.46 -0.55
C VAL A 178 1.82 7.68 0.26
N HIS A 179 2.17 8.94 0.52
CA HIS A 179 3.35 9.26 1.33
C HIS A 179 3.24 8.69 2.76
N ARG A 180 2.07 8.75 3.38
CA ARG A 180 1.83 8.21 4.72
C ARG A 180 1.91 6.68 4.75
N PHE A 181 1.40 5.98 3.72
CA PHE A 181 1.60 4.53 3.60
C PHE A 181 3.08 4.19 3.47
N ILE A 182 3.82 4.86 2.57
CA ILE A 182 5.25 4.63 2.40
C ILE A 182 6.02 4.84 3.72
N ARG A 183 5.60 5.80 4.56
CA ARG A 183 6.21 6.01 5.88
C ARG A 183 6.14 4.76 6.78
N LEU A 184 5.10 3.94 6.68
CA LEU A 184 4.99 2.70 7.47
C LEU A 184 6.15 1.73 7.21
N THR A 185 6.80 1.77 6.03
CA THR A 185 7.95 0.92 5.73
C THR A 185 9.20 1.21 6.60
N ASN A 186 9.16 2.26 7.43
CA ASN A 186 10.20 2.58 8.40
C ASN A 186 9.90 2.01 9.80
N LEU A 187 8.78 1.34 9.98
CA LEU A 187 8.48 0.63 11.22
C LEU A 187 9.26 -0.69 11.29
N ILE A 188 9.65 -1.10 12.49
CA ILE A 188 10.15 -2.45 12.73
C ILE A 188 9.06 -3.48 12.41
N PRO A 189 9.42 -4.72 12.01
CA PRO A 189 8.45 -5.73 11.59
C PRO A 189 7.34 -5.96 12.61
N GLU A 190 7.68 -6.01 13.89
CA GLU A 190 6.75 -6.27 14.99
C GLU A 190 5.65 -5.20 15.08
N LEU A 191 6.01 -3.91 14.97
CA LEU A 191 5.05 -2.81 14.97
C LEU A 191 4.21 -2.81 13.70
N LEU A 192 4.80 -3.16 12.57
CA LEU A 192 4.10 -3.24 11.29
C LEU A 192 3.05 -4.37 11.29
N ASP A 193 3.39 -5.53 11.87
CA ASP A 193 2.43 -6.63 12.05
C ASP A 193 1.29 -6.21 12.98
N MET A 194 1.55 -5.45 14.05
CA MET A 194 0.51 -4.89 14.91
C MET A 194 -0.44 -3.93 14.17
N VAL A 195 0.06 -3.22 13.16
CA VAL A 195 -0.80 -2.37 12.30
C VAL A 195 -1.69 -3.23 11.41
N ASP A 196 -1.16 -4.30 10.84
CA ASP A 196 -1.91 -5.25 10.02
C ASP A 196 -3.01 -5.95 10.85
N GLU A 197 -2.71 -6.30 12.10
CA GLU A 197 -3.63 -6.91 13.07
C GLU A 197 -4.62 -5.89 13.69
N LYS A 198 -4.54 -4.61 13.32
CA LYS A 198 -5.36 -3.51 13.86
C LYS A 198 -5.18 -3.26 15.37
N LYS A 199 -4.10 -3.75 15.98
CA LYS A 199 -3.72 -3.44 17.37
C LYS A 199 -3.26 -1.99 17.49
N ILE A 200 -2.56 -1.49 16.47
CA ILE A 200 -2.19 -0.08 16.34
C ILE A 200 -2.93 0.49 15.12
N SER A 201 -3.63 1.61 15.32
CA SER A 201 -4.32 2.29 14.23
C SER A 201 -3.34 2.95 13.25
N PHE A 202 -3.74 3.13 11.99
CA PHE A 202 -2.91 3.69 10.93
C PHE A 202 -2.28 5.06 11.29
N ASN A 203 -3.07 5.98 11.86
CA ASN A 203 -2.59 7.34 12.16
C ASN A 203 -1.48 7.37 13.23
N PRO A 204 -1.62 6.74 14.40
CA PRO A 204 -0.50 6.58 15.35
C PRO A 204 0.71 5.91 14.73
N ALA A 205 0.52 4.84 13.94
CA ALA A 205 1.61 4.12 13.30
C ALA A 205 2.46 5.01 12.38
N VAL A 206 1.82 5.90 11.62
CA VAL A 206 2.53 6.90 10.80
C VAL A 206 3.38 7.84 11.65
N GLU A 207 2.90 8.27 12.81
CA GLU A 207 3.69 9.12 13.72
C GLU A 207 4.86 8.35 14.37
N LEU A 208 4.64 7.08 14.74
CA LEU A 208 5.68 6.20 15.29
C LEU A 208 6.78 5.88 14.26
N SER A 209 6.48 5.90 12.97
CA SER A 209 7.45 5.68 11.91
C SER A 209 8.55 6.77 11.80
N TYR A 210 8.47 7.83 12.61
CA TYR A 210 9.49 8.86 12.75
C TYR A 210 10.52 8.57 13.86
N LEU A 211 10.25 7.58 14.70
CA LEU A 211 11.19 7.07 15.70
C LEU A 211 12.28 6.24 14.99
N ASP A 212 13.49 6.25 15.55
CA ASP A 212 14.53 5.32 15.10
C ASP A 212 14.26 3.88 15.60
N GLU A 213 15.03 2.91 15.14
CA GLU A 213 14.79 1.51 15.44
C GLU A 213 14.90 1.19 16.95
N ALA A 214 15.84 1.81 17.67
CA ALA A 214 16.01 1.62 19.10
C ALA A 214 14.80 2.19 19.86
N GLN A 215 14.37 3.40 19.53
CA GLN A 215 13.19 4.05 20.11
C GLN A 215 11.89 3.27 19.82
N GLN A 216 11.78 2.66 18.65
CA GLN A 216 10.64 1.81 18.32
C GLN A 216 10.61 0.54 19.16
N ARG A 217 11.77 -0.06 19.49
CA ARG A 217 11.86 -1.21 20.39
C ARG A 217 11.50 -0.83 21.83
N ASP A 218 12.04 0.30 22.33
CA ASP A 218 11.68 0.83 23.63
C ASP A 218 10.16 1.13 23.73
N PHE A 219 9.60 1.70 22.67
CA PHE A 219 8.15 1.93 22.55
C PHE A 219 7.35 0.63 22.60
N LEU A 220 7.79 -0.41 21.88
CA LEU A 220 7.13 -1.71 21.87
C LEU A 220 7.11 -2.33 23.28
N GLU A 221 8.24 -2.28 23.97
CA GLU A 221 8.35 -2.77 25.36
C GLU A 221 7.44 -1.97 26.32
N ALA A 222 7.40 -0.63 26.18
CA ALA A 222 6.51 0.21 26.97
C ALA A 222 5.03 -0.07 26.67
N MET A 223 4.67 -0.36 25.42
CA MET A 223 3.32 -0.75 25.04
C MET A 223 2.94 -2.10 25.63
N ASP A 224 3.84 -3.07 25.62
CA ASP A 224 3.62 -4.39 26.23
C ASP A 224 3.48 -4.28 27.76
N GLY A 225 4.27 -3.44 28.40
CA GLY A 225 4.19 -3.21 29.84
C GLY A 225 2.90 -2.51 30.29
N THR A 226 2.38 -1.57 29.49
CA THR A 226 1.14 -0.84 29.80
C THR A 226 -0.12 -1.50 29.27
N GLN A 227 0.00 -2.46 28.34
CA GLN A 227 -1.12 -3.09 27.61
C GLN A 227 -2.04 -2.08 26.90
N ASN A 228 -1.50 -0.89 26.54
CA ASN A 228 -2.23 0.21 25.93
C ASN A 228 -1.71 0.52 24.53
N ALA A 229 -2.59 0.45 23.53
CA ALA A 229 -2.27 0.97 22.21
C ALA A 229 -2.22 2.52 22.23
N PRO A 230 -1.32 3.17 21.48
CA PRO A 230 -1.19 4.62 21.47
C PRO A 230 -2.38 5.31 20.81
N SER A 231 -2.81 6.43 21.36
CA SER A 231 -3.65 7.39 20.65
C SER A 231 -2.81 8.23 19.68
N VAL A 232 -3.46 8.94 18.75
CA VAL A 232 -2.76 9.85 17.83
C VAL A 232 -1.97 10.92 18.58
N SER A 233 -2.56 11.50 19.65
CA SER A 233 -1.91 12.54 20.45
C SER A 233 -0.68 12.01 21.19
N GLN A 234 -0.75 10.82 21.75
CA GLN A 234 0.39 10.16 22.42
C GLN A 234 1.51 9.86 21.42
N ALA A 235 1.18 9.31 20.24
CA ALA A 235 2.17 9.06 19.19
C ALA A 235 2.84 10.34 18.67
N GLN A 236 2.08 11.44 18.53
CA GLN A 236 2.64 12.74 18.16
C GLN A 236 3.56 13.31 19.26
N GLN A 237 3.22 13.11 20.53
CA GLN A 237 4.06 13.52 21.65
C GLN A 237 5.38 12.74 21.67
N LEU A 238 5.32 11.41 21.50
CA LEU A 238 6.50 10.56 21.42
C LEU A 238 7.42 10.94 20.24
N LYS A 239 6.83 11.18 19.05
CA LYS A 239 7.56 11.69 17.89
C LYS A 239 8.27 13.01 18.20
N LYS A 240 7.59 13.96 18.83
CA LYS A 240 8.18 15.26 19.19
C LYS A 240 9.37 15.08 20.14
N MET A 241 9.23 14.20 21.14
CA MET A 241 10.32 13.88 22.05
C MET A 241 11.52 13.25 21.33
N ALA A 242 11.27 12.31 20.40
CA ALA A 242 12.31 11.72 19.60
C ALA A 242 13.07 12.79 18.76
N GLN A 243 12.34 13.72 18.15
CA GLN A 243 12.94 14.80 17.37
C GLN A 243 13.76 15.78 18.21
N CYS A 244 13.42 15.96 19.50
CA CYS A 244 14.17 16.79 20.46
C CYS A 244 15.30 16.03 21.16
N GLY A 245 15.47 14.71 20.92
CA GLY A 245 16.46 13.88 21.61
C GLY A 245 16.10 13.58 23.07
N GLU A 246 14.85 13.75 23.45
CA GLU A 246 14.35 13.55 24.81
C GLU A 246 13.59 12.24 25.01
N PHE A 247 13.53 11.39 24.00
CA PHE A 247 12.83 10.11 24.07
C PHE A 247 13.58 9.13 24.99
N THR A 248 12.87 8.55 25.95
CA THR A 248 13.33 7.43 26.79
C THR A 248 12.20 6.45 27.01
N TYR A 249 12.54 5.21 27.38
CA TYR A 249 11.58 4.17 27.72
C TYR A 249 10.60 4.63 28.82
N GLU A 250 11.11 5.22 29.93
CA GLU A 250 10.29 5.66 31.04
C GLU A 250 9.24 6.69 30.62
N LYS A 251 9.66 7.66 29.78
CA LYS A 251 8.72 8.66 29.24
C LYS A 251 7.67 8.04 28.31
N ALA A 252 8.07 7.05 27.51
CA ALA A 252 7.13 6.34 26.65
C ALA A 252 6.12 5.55 27.49
N PHE A 253 6.59 4.85 28.54
CA PHE A 253 5.75 4.13 29.48
C PHE A 253 4.77 5.06 30.21
N ASP A 254 5.24 6.21 30.72
CA ASP A 254 4.40 7.21 31.39
C ASP A 254 3.32 7.75 30.47
N ILE A 255 3.66 8.06 29.20
CA ILE A 255 2.71 8.59 28.22
C ILE A 255 1.65 7.54 27.87
N LEU A 256 2.04 6.28 27.69
CA LEU A 256 1.11 5.20 27.38
C LEU A 256 0.24 4.81 28.58
N GLY A 257 0.77 4.95 29.81
CA GLY A 257 0.07 4.69 31.06
C GLY A 257 -0.94 5.80 31.43
N GLN A 258 -0.85 7.00 30.84
CA GLN A 258 -1.85 8.04 31.08
C GLN A 258 -3.21 7.58 30.59
N GLU A 259 -4.24 7.74 31.42
CA GLU A 259 -5.61 7.55 30.99
C GLU A 259 -5.84 8.33 29.70
N LYS A 260 -6.27 7.62 28.64
CA LYS A 260 -6.71 8.27 27.41
C LYS A 260 -7.74 9.29 27.86
N LYS A 261 -7.52 10.59 27.58
CA LYS A 261 -8.58 11.57 27.72
C LYS A 261 -9.80 10.93 27.08
N SER A 262 -10.79 10.55 27.89
CA SER A 262 -12.05 10.05 27.40
C SER A 262 -12.42 10.95 26.24
N GLU A 263 -12.85 10.39 25.12
CA GLU A 263 -13.52 11.20 24.10
C GLU A 263 -14.55 11.97 24.91
N GLN A 264 -14.19 13.21 25.25
CA GLN A 264 -15.16 14.12 25.85
C GLN A 264 -16.30 14.06 24.88
N ASP A 265 -17.50 13.73 25.35
CA ASP A 265 -18.70 13.70 24.54
C ASP A 265 -18.83 15.03 23.81
N THR A 266 -18.10 15.14 22.70
CA THR A 266 -18.04 16.34 21.87
C THR A 266 -19.23 16.26 20.93
N VAL A 267 -20.27 16.98 21.27
CA VAL A 267 -21.40 17.17 20.37
C VAL A 267 -20.97 18.14 19.27
N THR A 268 -20.61 17.61 18.11
CA THR A 268 -20.29 18.44 16.95
C THR A 268 -21.55 18.72 16.15
N ILE A 269 -22.01 19.97 16.13
CA ILE A 269 -23.12 20.43 15.32
C ILE A 269 -22.56 21.00 14.01
N LYS A 270 -22.99 20.41 12.85
CA LYS A 270 -22.56 20.92 11.53
C LYS A 270 -22.99 22.37 11.33
N ASN A 271 -22.10 23.19 10.78
CA ASN A 271 -22.35 24.61 10.54
C ASN A 271 -23.63 24.88 9.71
N ASP A 272 -23.96 24.03 8.77
CA ASP A 272 -25.17 24.12 7.92
C ASP A 272 -26.46 24.00 8.75
N ILE A 273 -26.43 23.24 9.84
CA ILE A 273 -27.57 23.10 10.76
C ILE A 273 -27.68 24.39 11.62
N LEU A 274 -26.56 24.87 12.15
CA LEU A 274 -26.56 26.11 12.95
C LEU A 274 -26.98 27.33 12.13
N ARG A 275 -26.60 27.41 10.85
CA ARG A 275 -26.97 28.50 9.94
C ARG A 275 -28.46 28.59 9.62
N LYS A 276 -29.27 27.57 9.93
CA LYS A 276 -30.75 27.64 9.85
C LYS A 276 -31.35 28.48 10.96
N TYR A 277 -30.67 28.62 12.10
CA TYR A 277 -31.18 29.29 13.31
C TYR A 277 -30.45 30.60 13.60
N PHE A 278 -29.27 30.83 13.02
CA PHE A 278 -28.45 32.02 13.27
C PHE A 278 -28.30 32.88 12.01
N PRO A 279 -28.36 34.23 12.14
CA PRO A 279 -28.05 35.14 11.04
C PRO A 279 -26.63 34.92 10.46
N ARG A 280 -26.44 35.25 9.18
CA ARG A 280 -25.13 35.12 8.53
C ARG A 280 -24.03 35.99 9.15
N SER A 281 -24.39 37.05 9.86
CA SER A 281 -23.48 37.96 10.56
C SER A 281 -22.88 37.38 11.85
N TYR A 282 -23.45 36.28 12.39
CA TYR A 282 -22.95 35.69 13.64
C TYR A 282 -21.68 34.91 13.40
N THR A 283 -20.65 35.18 14.20
CA THR A 283 -19.42 34.39 14.26
C THR A 283 -19.67 33.07 14.99
N PRO A 284 -18.87 32.03 14.76
CA PRO A 284 -18.98 30.76 15.49
C PRO A 284 -19.00 30.93 17.02
N ARG A 285 -18.16 31.84 17.55
CA ARG A 285 -18.11 32.14 18.98
C ARG A 285 -19.40 32.76 19.51
N GLN A 286 -20.00 33.67 18.75
CA GLN A 286 -21.29 34.28 19.13
C GLN A 286 -22.44 33.25 19.10
N MET A 287 -22.40 32.28 18.17
CA MET A 287 -23.37 31.19 18.14
C MET A 287 -23.21 30.29 19.38
N GLU A 288 -22.00 29.96 19.76
CA GLU A 288 -21.65 29.17 20.95
C GLU A 288 -22.16 29.85 22.23
N ASP A 289 -21.90 31.16 22.40
CA ASP A 289 -22.38 31.94 23.55
C ASP A 289 -23.91 31.91 23.68
N VAL A 290 -24.63 32.01 22.59
CA VAL A 290 -26.10 31.94 22.58
C VAL A 290 -26.58 30.53 22.94
N ILE A 291 -25.98 29.50 22.41
CA ILE A 291 -26.31 28.10 22.71
C ILE A 291 -26.13 27.81 24.20
N ILE A 292 -24.99 28.23 24.78
CA ILE A 292 -24.71 28.06 26.20
C ILE A 292 -25.78 28.74 27.06
N LYS A 293 -26.15 30.00 26.76
CA LYS A 293 -27.24 30.70 27.47
C LYS A 293 -28.56 30.00 27.41
N LEU A 294 -28.90 29.42 26.25
CA LEU A 294 -30.16 28.67 26.09
C LEU A 294 -30.13 27.36 26.90
N LEU A 295 -28.99 26.66 26.94
CA LEU A 295 -28.83 25.46 27.74
C LEU A 295 -28.93 25.76 29.25
N GLU A 296 -28.34 26.86 29.74
CA GLU A 296 -28.47 27.28 31.13
C GLU A 296 -29.93 27.58 31.50
N GLN A 297 -30.65 28.27 30.62
CA GLN A 297 -32.08 28.55 30.85
C GLN A 297 -32.91 27.25 30.85
N TRP A 298 -32.60 26.31 29.98
CA TRP A 298 -33.29 25.03 29.94
C TRP A 298 -32.98 24.22 31.22
N GLN A 299 -31.75 24.18 31.69
CA GLN A 299 -31.36 23.52 32.94
C GLN A 299 -32.13 24.09 34.16
N ARG A 300 -32.19 25.43 34.28
CA ARG A 300 -32.98 26.08 35.36
C ARG A 300 -34.45 25.75 35.32
N ARG A 301 -35.02 25.57 34.10
CA ARG A 301 -36.44 25.16 33.97
C ARG A 301 -36.63 23.71 34.41
N GLN A 302 -35.74 22.80 34.08
CA GLN A 302 -35.77 21.40 34.49
C GLN A 302 -35.68 21.28 36.03
N GLN A 303 -34.77 22.00 36.67
CA GLN A 303 -34.65 22.01 38.13
C GLN A 303 -35.95 22.45 38.82
N ARG A 304 -36.61 23.48 38.33
CA ARG A 304 -37.91 23.97 38.88
C ARG A 304 -39.05 23.00 38.62
N GLN A 305 -38.98 22.15 37.62
CA GLN A 305 -40.00 21.11 37.37
C GLN A 305 -39.82 19.89 38.28
N ASN A 306 -38.57 19.56 38.63
CA ASN A 306 -38.24 18.43 39.52
C ASN A 306 -38.43 18.78 41.01
N GLU A 307 -38.54 20.07 41.38
CA GLU A 307 -38.82 20.56 42.75
C GLU A 307 -40.35 20.71 43.03
N ARG A 308 -41.21 20.40 42.04
CA ARG A 308 -42.65 20.37 42.20
C ARG A 308 -43.16 18.95 42.21
#